data_44678e6e9013e9c74e4c89f14bcbd7fe
#
_entry.id   44678e6e9013e9c74e4c89f14bcbd7fe
#
_cell.length_a   1.000
_cell.length_b   1.000
_cell.length_c   1.000
_cell.angle_alpha   90.00
_cell.angle_beta   90.00
_cell.angle_gamma   90.00
#
_symmetry.space_group_name_H-M   'P 1'
#
loop_
_entity.id
_entity.type
_entity.pdbx_description
1 polymer ?
#
loop_
_entity_poly.entity_id
_entity_poly.type
_entity_poly.pdbx_seq_one_letter_code
_entity_poly.pdbx_strand_id
1 'polypeptide(L)'
;MRVAIVGSGLAGLSAAVDLVDAGHEVNLYEARPFMGGKVGSWVDEGGNHIEMGLHVFFFNYANLFALMRKVGAFENLLPKQHTHLFVNKGGDLRELDFRFPIGAPFNGLKAFFTTPQLSWIDKLRNALALGTSPIVRGLVDYEGAMRTIRALDSVSFQDWFVGHGGSPESIRRMWNPIAYALGFIDCEAISARCMLTIFMMFAAKTEASKLNLLKGSPHRWLTGPILDYIQQRGGKLHLRHRVKQVDYSEGDTPEITGLQLGTPEGDIRVEADAYLAACDVPGIQKLLPEAWNRYPQFKAIHQLEAVPVATVQLRYDGWVTELGDAQEAQRRDVATPTGLNNLLYTADADFSCCLLYTSPSPRDVEESRMPSSA
;
A
#
# COMPACT_ATOMS: atom_id res chain seq x y z
N MET A 1 -13.36 22.46 18.43
CA MET A 1 -12.27 23.21 17.77
C MET A 1 -12.44 23.07 16.26
N ARG A 2 -12.04 24.07 15.49
CA ARG A 2 -11.94 23.99 14.02
C ARG A 2 -10.58 23.40 13.69
N VAL A 3 -10.56 22.33 12.89
CA VAL A 3 -9.32 21.65 12.50
C VAL A 3 -9.18 21.68 10.97
N ALA A 4 -8.04 22.17 10.50
CA ALA A 4 -7.67 22.16 9.08
C ALA A 4 -6.69 21.01 8.81
N ILE A 5 -7.07 20.10 7.93
CA ILE A 5 -6.24 18.95 7.53
C ILE A 5 -5.74 19.18 6.11
N VAL A 6 -4.43 19.10 5.90
CA VAL A 6 -3.79 19.25 4.58
C VAL A 6 -3.48 17.87 4.01
N GLY A 7 -4.23 17.51 2.99
CA GLY A 7 -4.14 16.22 2.30
C GLY A 7 -5.28 15.26 2.66
N SER A 8 -5.93 14.71 1.64
CA SER A 8 -7.01 13.74 1.74
C SER A 8 -6.57 12.31 1.39
N GLY A 9 -5.30 11.95 1.65
CA GLY A 9 -4.84 10.58 1.65
C GLY A 9 -5.44 9.79 2.83
N LEU A 10 -5.18 8.48 2.91
CA LEU A 10 -5.72 7.65 4.01
C LEU A 10 -5.36 8.19 5.39
N ALA A 11 -4.19 8.81 5.57
CA ALA A 11 -3.79 9.41 6.83
C ALA A 11 -4.69 10.58 7.22
N GLY A 12 -4.93 11.52 6.30
CA GLY A 12 -5.81 12.68 6.54
C GLY A 12 -7.27 12.26 6.72
N LEU A 13 -7.75 11.32 5.90
CA LEU A 13 -9.10 10.76 6.03
C LEU A 13 -9.29 10.03 7.36
N SER A 14 -8.30 9.23 7.80
CA SER A 14 -8.37 8.54 9.11
C SER A 14 -8.40 9.51 10.28
N ALA A 15 -7.53 10.52 10.24
CA ALA A 15 -7.52 11.57 11.26
C ALA A 15 -8.85 12.35 11.29
N ALA A 16 -9.41 12.63 10.11
CA ALA A 16 -10.71 13.30 10.03
C ALA A 16 -11.83 12.48 10.67
N VAL A 17 -11.86 11.15 10.48
CA VAL A 17 -12.84 10.26 11.12
C VAL A 17 -12.77 10.36 12.63
N ASP A 18 -11.57 10.29 13.21
CA ASP A 18 -11.43 10.35 14.66
C ASP A 18 -11.73 11.73 15.22
N LEU A 19 -11.41 12.80 14.49
CA LEU A 19 -11.67 14.18 14.89
C LEU A 19 -13.17 14.54 14.82
N VAL A 20 -13.91 14.09 13.80
CA VAL A 20 -15.36 14.33 13.76
C VAL A 20 -16.09 13.54 14.83
N ASP A 21 -15.63 12.33 15.17
CA ASP A 21 -16.17 11.55 16.29
C ASP A 21 -15.92 12.23 17.64
N ALA A 22 -14.81 12.96 17.78
CA ALA A 22 -14.50 13.77 18.94
C ALA A 22 -15.27 15.12 18.98
N GLY A 23 -16.15 15.37 18.00
CA GLY A 23 -16.99 16.57 17.94
C GLY A 23 -16.25 17.82 17.44
N HIS A 24 -15.17 17.67 16.70
CA HIS A 24 -14.46 18.79 16.08
C HIS A 24 -15.06 19.17 14.72
N GLU A 25 -14.99 20.44 14.37
CA GLU A 25 -15.28 20.92 13.03
C GLU A 25 -14.06 20.67 12.15
N VAL A 26 -14.20 19.76 11.17
CA VAL A 26 -13.07 19.30 10.35
C VAL A 26 -13.22 19.76 8.90
N ASN A 27 -12.16 20.38 8.38
CA ASN A 27 -12.04 20.75 6.98
C ASN A 27 -10.76 20.14 6.39
N LEU A 28 -10.93 19.26 5.38
CA LEU A 28 -9.81 18.67 4.63
C LEU A 28 -9.59 19.49 3.34
N TYR A 29 -8.33 19.81 3.05
CA TYR A 29 -7.91 20.54 1.87
C TYR A 29 -7.02 19.64 1.00
N GLU A 30 -7.44 19.37 -0.23
CA GLU A 30 -6.76 18.51 -1.19
C GLU A 30 -6.40 19.29 -2.46
N ALA A 31 -5.13 19.21 -2.86
CA ALA A 31 -4.64 19.88 -4.05
C ALA A 31 -5.17 19.28 -5.37
N ARG A 32 -5.46 17.98 -5.37
CA ARG A 32 -5.92 17.23 -6.56
C ARG A 32 -7.44 17.36 -6.73
N PRO A 33 -7.96 17.05 -7.94
CA PRO A 33 -9.41 16.99 -8.17
C PRO A 33 -10.05 15.70 -7.64
N PHE A 34 -9.32 14.85 -6.94
CA PHE A 34 -9.77 13.59 -6.34
C PHE A 34 -9.06 13.34 -5.01
N MET A 35 -9.70 12.59 -4.13
CA MET A 35 -9.18 12.17 -2.83
C MET A 35 -8.47 10.82 -2.87
N GLY A 36 -7.87 10.43 -1.74
CA GLY A 36 -7.29 9.11 -1.53
C GLY A 36 -5.77 9.07 -1.57
N GLY A 37 -5.11 10.14 -2.04
CA GLY A 37 -3.66 10.19 -2.10
C GLY A 37 -3.10 9.06 -2.98
N LYS A 38 -2.28 8.19 -2.42
CA LYS A 38 -1.68 7.04 -3.15
C LYS A 38 -2.70 5.94 -3.48
N VAL A 39 -3.80 5.82 -2.75
CA VAL A 39 -4.94 4.93 -3.10
C VAL A 39 -6.01 5.68 -3.89
N GLY A 40 -5.70 6.85 -4.42
CA GLY A 40 -6.63 7.67 -5.20
C GLY A 40 -7.09 6.96 -6.48
N SER A 41 -8.33 7.15 -6.80
CA SER A 41 -8.92 6.71 -8.06
C SER A 41 -10.00 7.68 -8.50
N TRP A 42 -10.27 7.74 -9.79
CA TRP A 42 -11.26 8.63 -10.38
C TRP A 42 -11.88 8.00 -11.61
N VAL A 43 -12.92 8.61 -12.11
CA VAL A 43 -13.55 8.21 -13.38
C VAL A 43 -13.09 9.18 -14.46
N ASP A 44 -12.60 8.67 -15.58
CA ASP A 44 -12.22 9.48 -16.74
C ASP A 44 -13.45 9.91 -17.57
N GLU A 45 -13.24 10.70 -18.62
CA GLU A 45 -14.29 11.18 -19.51
C GLU A 45 -15.01 10.06 -20.26
N GLY A 46 -14.37 8.90 -20.42
CA GLY A 46 -14.92 7.70 -21.04
C GLY A 46 -15.71 6.81 -20.07
N GLY A 47 -15.88 7.24 -18.80
CA GLY A 47 -16.54 6.46 -17.76
C GLY A 47 -15.69 5.35 -17.16
N ASN A 48 -14.40 5.34 -17.44
CA ASN A 48 -13.48 4.33 -16.93
C ASN A 48 -12.94 4.69 -15.56
N HIS A 49 -12.86 3.72 -14.66
CA HIS A 49 -12.16 3.89 -13.39
C HIS A 49 -10.65 3.83 -13.62
N ILE A 50 -9.97 4.90 -13.24
CA ILE A 50 -8.51 5.01 -13.25
C ILE A 50 -8.02 4.97 -11.81
N GLU A 51 -6.98 4.20 -11.53
CA GLU A 51 -6.39 4.06 -10.22
C GLU A 51 -4.93 4.51 -10.22
N MET A 52 -4.49 5.14 -9.13
CA MET A 52 -3.07 5.53 -8.96
C MET A 52 -2.12 4.32 -8.94
N GLY A 53 -2.65 3.16 -8.62
CA GLY A 53 -2.00 1.88 -8.59
C GLY A 53 -2.96 0.85 -8.05
N LEU A 54 -2.72 -0.41 -8.35
CA LEU A 54 -3.50 -1.49 -7.78
C LEU A 54 -3.08 -1.75 -6.33
N HIS A 55 -4.06 -1.96 -5.46
CA HIS A 55 -3.82 -2.12 -4.03
C HIS A 55 -4.25 -3.51 -3.56
N VAL A 56 -3.31 -4.19 -2.92
CA VAL A 56 -3.54 -5.42 -2.16
C VAL A 56 -3.54 -5.10 -0.67
N PHE A 57 -4.39 -5.79 0.07
CA PHE A 57 -4.53 -5.57 1.51
C PHE A 57 -4.13 -6.84 2.24
N PHE A 58 -2.97 -6.80 2.90
CA PHE A 58 -2.55 -7.90 3.76
C PHE A 58 -3.37 -7.91 5.05
N PHE A 59 -3.73 -9.09 5.52
CA PHE A 59 -4.66 -9.22 6.65
C PHE A 59 -4.08 -8.74 7.99
N ASN A 60 -2.82 -8.36 8.02
CA ASN A 60 -2.16 -7.74 9.17
C ASN A 60 -2.30 -6.21 9.25
N TYR A 61 -3.05 -5.56 8.34
CA TYR A 61 -3.31 -4.11 8.36
C TYR A 61 -4.36 -3.74 9.43
N ALA A 62 -4.06 -4.05 10.71
CA ALA A 62 -5.02 -3.98 11.81
C ALA A 62 -5.72 -2.62 11.93
N ASN A 63 -4.95 -1.52 11.86
CA ASN A 63 -5.49 -0.16 12.00
C ASN A 63 -6.37 0.24 10.80
N LEU A 64 -5.96 -0.10 9.59
CA LEU A 64 -6.77 0.16 8.39
C LEU A 64 -8.08 -0.62 8.45
N PHE A 65 -8.04 -1.88 8.86
CA PHE A 65 -9.24 -2.69 8.97
C PHE A 65 -10.16 -2.24 10.12
N ALA A 66 -9.60 -1.68 11.20
CA ALA A 66 -10.41 -1.05 12.24
C ALA A 66 -11.15 0.18 11.69
N LEU A 67 -10.45 1.05 10.94
CA LEU A 67 -11.07 2.18 10.23
C LEU A 67 -12.15 1.70 9.26
N MET A 68 -11.85 0.70 8.42
CA MET A 68 -12.80 0.16 7.44
C MET A 68 -14.06 -0.41 8.11
N ARG A 69 -13.93 -1.12 9.24
CA ARG A 69 -15.09 -1.60 10.01
C ARG A 69 -15.91 -0.45 10.57
N LYS A 70 -15.25 0.58 11.12
CA LYS A 70 -15.89 1.77 11.69
C LYS A 70 -16.77 2.49 10.67
N VAL A 71 -16.31 2.60 9.42
CA VAL A 71 -17.01 3.30 8.34
C VAL A 71 -17.86 2.38 7.44
N GLY A 72 -17.96 1.09 7.76
CA GLY A 72 -18.74 0.13 6.97
C GLY A 72 -18.12 -0.29 5.64
N ALA A 73 -16.82 -0.11 5.47
CA ALA A 73 -16.08 -0.45 4.24
C ALA A 73 -15.44 -1.84 4.26
N PHE A 74 -15.37 -2.52 5.41
CA PHE A 74 -14.64 -3.77 5.57
C PHE A 74 -15.21 -4.91 4.72
N GLU A 75 -16.54 -4.98 4.58
CA GLU A 75 -17.23 -5.99 3.77
C GLU A 75 -17.01 -5.82 2.25
N ASN A 76 -16.31 -4.75 1.85
CA ASN A 76 -15.88 -4.54 0.47
C ASN A 76 -14.59 -5.25 0.13
N LEU A 77 -13.96 -5.93 1.09
CA LEU A 77 -12.78 -6.75 0.87
C LEU A 77 -13.16 -8.15 0.40
N LEU A 78 -12.48 -8.60 -0.63
CA LEU A 78 -12.57 -9.96 -1.17
C LEU A 78 -11.32 -10.74 -0.76
N PRO A 79 -11.44 -11.71 0.16
CA PRO A 79 -10.32 -12.56 0.54
C PRO A 79 -9.84 -13.40 -0.64
N LYS A 80 -8.52 -13.52 -0.77
CA LYS A 80 -7.86 -14.36 -1.77
C LYS A 80 -7.01 -15.42 -1.12
N GLN A 81 -7.02 -16.60 -1.70
CA GLN A 81 -6.04 -17.63 -1.34
C GLN A 81 -4.67 -17.18 -1.85
N HIS A 82 -3.67 -17.32 -0.99
CA HIS A 82 -2.42 -16.63 -1.21
C HIS A 82 -1.32 -17.55 -1.70
N THR A 83 -0.97 -17.32 -2.96
CA THR A 83 0.27 -17.79 -3.56
C THR A 83 0.93 -16.59 -4.25
N HIS A 84 2.25 -16.50 -4.16
CA HIS A 84 3.01 -15.56 -5.00
C HIS A 84 3.46 -16.29 -6.26
N LEU A 85 3.11 -15.75 -7.40
CA LEU A 85 3.43 -16.32 -8.69
C LEU A 85 4.56 -15.54 -9.36
N PHE A 86 5.60 -16.24 -9.79
CA PHE A 86 6.71 -15.68 -10.56
C PHE A 86 6.58 -16.07 -12.01
N VAL A 87 6.62 -15.08 -12.91
CA VAL A 87 6.66 -15.28 -14.35
C VAL A 87 8.10 -15.08 -14.80
N ASN A 88 8.73 -16.15 -15.23
CA ASN A 88 10.11 -16.15 -15.70
C ASN A 88 10.18 -16.07 -17.22
N LYS A 89 11.37 -15.86 -17.77
CA LYS A 89 11.63 -15.79 -19.20
C LYS A 89 11.03 -17.01 -19.92
N GLY A 90 10.32 -16.74 -21.02
CA GLY A 90 9.64 -17.78 -21.80
C GLY A 90 8.29 -18.21 -21.24
N GLY A 91 7.75 -17.50 -20.24
CA GLY A 91 6.43 -17.82 -19.64
C GLY A 91 6.49 -18.94 -18.61
N ASP A 92 7.69 -19.35 -18.14
CA ASP A 92 7.85 -20.34 -17.07
C ASP A 92 7.27 -19.80 -15.76
N LEU A 93 6.20 -20.44 -15.28
CA LEU A 93 5.49 -20.05 -14.06
C LEU A 93 6.03 -20.82 -12.86
N ARG A 94 6.36 -20.09 -11.80
CA ARG A 94 6.83 -20.66 -10.55
C ARG A 94 6.12 -20.04 -9.36
N GLU A 95 5.83 -20.86 -8.38
CA GLU A 95 4.97 -20.51 -7.26
C GLU A 95 5.71 -20.52 -5.93
N LEU A 96 5.37 -19.56 -5.07
CA LEU A 96 5.67 -19.54 -3.65
C LEU A 96 4.35 -19.68 -2.89
N ASP A 97 4.01 -20.90 -2.49
CA ASP A 97 2.70 -21.28 -1.98
C ASP A 97 2.65 -21.31 -0.45
N PHE A 98 1.97 -20.34 0.15
CA PHE A 98 1.77 -20.22 1.59
C PHE A 98 0.57 -21.02 2.12
N ARG A 99 -0.18 -21.72 1.27
CA ARG A 99 -1.31 -22.57 1.69
C ARG A 99 -0.78 -23.78 2.43
N PHE A 100 -0.98 -23.79 3.73
CA PHE A 100 -0.57 -24.88 4.61
C PHE A 100 -1.51 -24.96 5.81
N PRO A 101 -1.88 -26.17 6.31
CA PRO A 101 -2.79 -26.32 7.44
C PRO A 101 -2.27 -25.68 8.74
N ILE A 102 -0.96 -25.69 8.93
CA ILE A 102 -0.30 -25.08 10.08
C ILE A 102 0.14 -23.68 9.69
N GLY A 103 -0.22 -22.68 10.49
CA GLY A 103 0.09 -21.29 10.25
C GLY A 103 1.58 -20.92 10.39
N ALA A 104 1.86 -19.64 10.56
CA ALA A 104 3.22 -19.14 10.73
C ALA A 104 3.90 -19.73 11.98
N PRO A 105 5.22 -20.02 11.91
CA PRO A 105 6.12 -19.80 10.77
C PRO A 105 6.12 -20.94 9.75
N PHE A 106 5.40 -22.04 9.98
CA PHE A 106 5.50 -23.29 9.21
C PHE A 106 5.00 -23.15 7.77
N ASN A 107 3.96 -22.36 7.53
CA ASN A 107 3.47 -22.07 6.18
C ASN A 107 4.54 -21.35 5.34
N GLY A 108 5.27 -20.41 5.93
CA GLY A 108 6.39 -19.72 5.29
C GLY A 108 7.56 -20.65 5.00
N LEU A 109 7.92 -21.52 5.96
CA LEU A 109 8.97 -22.52 5.77
C LEU A 109 8.61 -23.49 4.64
N LYS A 110 7.37 -24.03 4.65
CA LYS A 110 6.87 -24.89 3.56
C LYS A 110 6.97 -24.18 2.22
N ALA A 111 6.41 -22.97 2.10
CA ALA A 111 6.42 -22.20 0.86
C ALA A 111 7.84 -22.01 0.32
N PHE A 112 8.77 -21.67 1.20
CA PHE A 112 10.15 -21.42 0.84
C PHE A 112 10.89 -22.68 0.39
N PHE A 113 10.77 -23.79 1.10
CA PHE A 113 11.47 -25.02 0.75
C PHE A 113 10.85 -25.75 -0.47
N THR A 114 9.55 -25.56 -0.74
CA THR A 114 8.87 -26.22 -1.86
C THR A 114 8.89 -25.43 -3.14
N THR A 115 9.12 -24.10 -3.11
CA THR A 115 9.13 -23.26 -4.32
C THR A 115 10.14 -23.75 -5.35
N PRO A 116 9.77 -23.88 -6.63
CA PRO A 116 10.73 -24.16 -7.70
C PRO A 116 11.52 -22.93 -8.16
N GLN A 117 11.23 -21.72 -7.62
CA GLN A 117 11.86 -20.45 -8.03
C GLN A 117 13.37 -20.40 -7.73
N LEU A 118 13.81 -21.12 -6.70
CA LEU A 118 15.20 -21.16 -6.25
C LEU A 118 15.79 -22.57 -6.36
N SER A 119 17.08 -22.62 -6.66
CA SER A 119 17.85 -23.86 -6.57
C SER A 119 17.98 -24.34 -5.10
N TRP A 120 18.33 -25.61 -4.91
CA TRP A 120 18.57 -26.15 -3.56
C TRP A 120 19.69 -25.44 -2.80
N ILE A 121 20.76 -25.07 -3.51
CA ILE A 121 21.88 -24.33 -2.94
C ILE A 121 21.42 -22.95 -2.48
N ASP A 122 20.63 -22.27 -3.30
CA ASP A 122 20.08 -20.97 -2.95
C ASP A 122 19.15 -21.05 -1.74
N LYS A 123 18.31 -22.08 -1.66
CA LYS A 123 17.44 -22.32 -0.49
C LYS A 123 18.24 -22.52 0.79
N LEU A 124 19.33 -23.30 0.76
CA LEU A 124 20.20 -23.49 1.91
C LEU A 124 20.89 -22.18 2.33
N ARG A 125 21.39 -21.41 1.39
CA ARG A 125 21.99 -20.09 1.66
C ARG A 125 20.98 -19.09 2.21
N ASN A 126 19.77 -19.07 1.69
CA ASN A 126 18.68 -18.27 2.27
C ASN A 126 18.36 -18.70 3.71
N ALA A 127 18.26 -20.02 3.94
CA ALA A 127 17.99 -20.57 5.27
C ALA A 127 19.12 -20.19 6.27
N LEU A 128 20.37 -20.15 5.83
CA LEU A 128 21.48 -19.68 6.64
C LEU A 128 21.32 -18.19 6.98
N ALA A 129 21.14 -17.33 5.96
CA ALA A 129 21.04 -15.89 6.16
C ALA A 129 19.81 -15.51 7.02
N LEU A 130 18.63 -16.08 6.74
CA LEU A 130 17.41 -15.78 7.48
C LEU A 130 17.36 -16.51 8.82
N GLY A 131 17.92 -17.71 8.93
CA GLY A 131 17.98 -18.49 10.15
C GLY A 131 18.88 -17.89 11.22
N THR A 132 19.90 -17.15 10.85
CA THR A 132 20.78 -16.40 11.76
C THR A 132 20.29 -14.96 12.01
N SER A 133 19.19 -14.57 11.38
CA SER A 133 18.62 -13.22 11.47
C SER A 133 17.88 -12.97 12.79
N PRO A 134 17.63 -11.70 13.14
CA PRO A 134 16.77 -11.35 14.27
C PRO A 134 15.34 -11.94 14.19
N ILE A 135 14.88 -12.37 13.00
CA ILE A 135 13.55 -12.93 12.79
C ILE A 135 13.34 -14.18 13.64
N VAL A 136 14.32 -15.07 13.70
CA VAL A 136 14.20 -16.31 14.50
C VAL A 136 14.05 -16.01 15.99
N ARG A 137 14.83 -15.05 16.50
CA ARG A 137 14.68 -14.54 17.86
C ARG A 137 13.30 -13.90 18.09
N GLY A 138 12.78 -13.22 17.09
CA GLY A 138 11.49 -12.53 17.14
C GLY A 138 10.28 -13.44 17.30
N LEU A 139 10.41 -14.74 17.04
CA LEU A 139 9.36 -15.72 17.33
C LEU A 139 9.12 -15.89 18.85
N VAL A 140 10.12 -15.54 19.67
CA VAL A 140 10.06 -15.62 21.14
C VAL A 140 10.08 -14.22 21.76
N ASP A 141 10.95 -13.33 21.28
CA ASP A 141 11.13 -11.94 21.76
C ASP A 141 10.93 -10.97 20.58
N TYR A 142 9.68 -10.69 20.27
CA TYR A 142 9.30 -9.80 19.15
C TYR A 142 9.88 -8.40 19.30
N GLU A 143 9.75 -7.77 20.48
CA GLU A 143 10.23 -6.41 20.70
C GLU A 143 11.75 -6.30 20.67
N GLY A 144 12.47 -7.29 21.23
CA GLY A 144 13.91 -7.36 21.15
C GLY A 144 14.42 -7.51 19.71
N ALA A 145 13.77 -8.37 18.93
CA ALA A 145 14.07 -8.54 17.51
C ALA A 145 13.81 -7.26 16.72
N MET A 146 12.67 -6.62 16.94
CA MET A 146 12.32 -5.37 16.25
C MET A 146 13.26 -4.22 16.60
N ARG A 147 13.79 -4.14 17.82
CA ARG A 147 14.86 -3.17 18.16
C ARG A 147 16.11 -3.43 17.33
N THR A 148 16.52 -4.69 17.19
CA THR A 148 17.70 -5.06 16.38
C THR A 148 17.46 -4.77 14.90
N ILE A 149 16.28 -5.11 14.36
CA ILE A 149 15.89 -4.83 12.97
C ILE A 149 15.91 -3.32 12.69
N ARG A 150 15.37 -2.49 13.60
CA ARG A 150 15.37 -1.03 13.43
C ARG A 150 16.77 -0.42 13.35
N ALA A 151 17.77 -1.04 13.98
CA ALA A 151 19.15 -0.58 13.91
C ALA A 151 19.82 -0.85 12.55
N LEU A 152 19.20 -1.63 11.67
CA LEU A 152 19.71 -1.97 10.33
C LEU A 152 19.24 -1.01 9.23
N ASP A 153 18.76 0.16 9.58
CA ASP A 153 18.20 1.12 8.60
C ASP A 153 19.23 1.67 7.61
N SER A 154 20.47 1.81 8.02
CA SER A 154 21.58 2.32 7.18
C SER A 154 22.28 1.26 6.33
N VAL A 155 21.83 0.00 6.40
CA VAL A 155 22.40 -1.12 5.64
C VAL A 155 21.39 -1.56 4.59
N SER A 156 21.84 -1.75 3.33
CA SER A 156 20.97 -2.30 2.29
C SER A 156 20.59 -3.75 2.61
N PHE A 157 19.41 -4.17 2.13
CA PHE A 157 19.02 -5.57 2.31
C PHE A 157 19.97 -6.53 1.58
N GLN A 158 20.46 -6.15 0.41
CA GLN A 158 21.41 -6.94 -0.35
C GLN A 158 22.71 -7.16 0.42
N ASP A 159 23.33 -6.09 0.94
CA ASP A 159 24.59 -6.18 1.68
C ASP A 159 24.41 -7.00 2.96
N TRP A 160 23.32 -6.74 3.68
CA TRP A 160 23.00 -7.52 4.87
C TRP A 160 22.83 -9.00 4.54
N PHE A 161 22.02 -9.32 3.52
CA PHE A 161 21.66 -10.70 3.17
C PHE A 161 22.86 -11.50 2.66
N VAL A 162 23.65 -10.92 1.76
CA VAL A 162 24.86 -11.56 1.22
C VAL A 162 25.92 -11.70 2.29
N GLY A 163 26.10 -10.68 3.14
CA GLY A 163 27.00 -10.70 4.28
C GLY A 163 26.68 -11.80 5.31
N HIS A 164 25.41 -12.23 5.39
CA HIS A 164 24.98 -13.35 6.24
C HIS A 164 24.93 -14.70 5.50
N GLY A 165 25.53 -14.78 4.32
CA GLY A 165 25.65 -16.03 3.55
C GLY A 165 24.55 -16.27 2.51
N GLY A 166 23.62 -15.35 2.34
CA GLY A 166 22.61 -15.39 1.28
C GLY A 166 23.23 -15.38 -0.12
N SER A 167 22.51 -15.88 -1.11
CA SER A 167 23.03 -15.93 -2.49
C SER A 167 22.60 -14.70 -3.30
N PRO A 168 23.50 -14.15 -4.15
CA PRO A 168 23.12 -13.10 -5.10
C PRO A 168 22.01 -13.54 -6.07
N GLU A 169 21.97 -14.82 -6.43
CA GLU A 169 20.92 -15.36 -7.29
C GLU A 169 19.55 -15.31 -6.60
N SER A 170 19.46 -15.55 -5.30
CA SER A 170 18.22 -15.36 -4.54
C SER A 170 17.79 -13.90 -4.53
N ILE A 171 18.72 -12.94 -4.42
CA ILE A 171 18.40 -11.51 -4.57
C ILE A 171 17.76 -11.28 -5.93
N ARG A 172 18.40 -11.69 -7.00
CA ARG A 172 17.96 -11.44 -8.37
C ARG A 172 16.61 -12.09 -8.67
N ARG A 173 16.44 -13.37 -8.31
CA ARG A 173 15.28 -14.17 -8.75
C ARG A 173 14.05 -14.05 -7.86
N MET A 174 14.23 -13.77 -6.58
CA MET A 174 13.14 -13.77 -5.61
C MET A 174 13.00 -12.44 -4.86
N TRP A 175 14.09 -11.95 -4.25
CA TRP A 175 13.96 -10.84 -3.33
C TRP A 175 13.81 -9.48 -4.03
N ASN A 176 14.48 -9.24 -5.17
CA ASN A 176 14.28 -8.03 -5.97
C ASN A 176 12.84 -7.90 -6.48
N PRO A 177 12.22 -8.91 -7.11
CA PRO A 177 10.81 -8.82 -7.49
C PRO A 177 9.89 -8.50 -6.31
N ILE A 178 10.13 -9.08 -5.15
CA ILE A 178 9.35 -8.81 -3.94
C ILE A 178 9.61 -7.39 -3.40
N ALA A 179 10.87 -6.96 -3.36
CA ALA A 179 11.25 -5.61 -2.92
C ALA A 179 10.63 -4.54 -3.80
N TYR A 180 10.68 -4.70 -5.12
CA TYR A 180 9.99 -3.81 -6.06
C TYR A 180 8.48 -3.79 -5.86
N ALA A 181 7.84 -4.93 -5.65
CA ALA A 181 6.40 -4.99 -5.47
C ALA A 181 5.91 -4.37 -4.16
N LEU A 182 6.70 -4.42 -3.10
CA LEU A 182 6.33 -3.97 -1.76
C LEU A 182 6.97 -2.64 -1.35
N GLY A 183 8.18 -2.36 -1.87
CA GLY A 183 8.97 -1.18 -1.52
C GLY A 183 9.28 -0.25 -2.70
N PHE A 184 8.97 -0.66 -3.93
CA PHE A 184 9.18 0.08 -5.19
C PHE A 184 10.64 0.36 -5.52
N ILE A 185 11.58 -0.28 -4.84
CA ILE A 185 13.04 -0.20 -5.06
C ILE A 185 13.63 -1.60 -4.91
N ASP A 186 14.86 -1.80 -5.44
CA ASP A 186 15.56 -3.07 -5.36
C ASP A 186 16.20 -3.33 -3.98
N CYS A 187 16.78 -4.52 -3.85
CA CYS A 187 17.45 -4.93 -2.60
C CYS A 187 18.76 -4.20 -2.34
N GLU A 188 19.34 -3.54 -3.33
CA GLU A 188 20.53 -2.73 -3.19
C GLU A 188 20.21 -1.37 -2.53
N ALA A 189 19.02 -0.83 -2.82
CA ALA A 189 18.58 0.46 -2.30
C ALA A 189 17.65 0.34 -1.07
N ILE A 190 16.83 -0.72 -0.95
CA ILE A 190 15.94 -0.87 0.20
C ILE A 190 16.72 -1.25 1.46
N SER A 191 16.40 -0.61 2.59
CA SER A 191 17.07 -0.93 3.84
C SER A 191 16.76 -2.36 4.34
N ALA A 192 17.74 -3.00 4.99
CA ALA A 192 17.53 -4.28 5.64
C ALA A 192 16.43 -4.22 6.70
N ARG A 193 16.27 -3.07 7.38
CA ARG A 193 15.16 -2.81 8.29
C ARG A 193 13.81 -3.05 7.62
N CYS A 194 13.58 -2.49 6.43
CA CYS A 194 12.31 -2.62 5.72
C CYS A 194 12.00 -4.08 5.37
N MET A 195 12.94 -4.76 4.70
CA MET A 195 12.73 -6.15 4.28
C MET A 195 12.59 -7.12 5.46
N LEU A 196 13.44 -6.99 6.48
CA LEU A 196 13.36 -7.85 7.67
C LEU A 196 12.09 -7.58 8.50
N THR A 197 11.56 -6.36 8.49
CA THR A 197 10.25 -6.07 9.11
C THR A 197 9.13 -6.81 8.38
N ILE A 198 9.13 -6.80 7.05
CA ILE A 198 8.16 -7.57 6.25
C ILE A 198 8.28 -9.06 6.57
N PHE A 199 9.50 -9.62 6.54
CA PHE A 199 9.72 -11.03 6.83
C PHE A 199 9.34 -11.41 8.27
N MET A 200 9.58 -10.52 9.24
CA MET A 200 9.17 -10.73 10.62
C MET A 200 7.64 -10.84 10.73
N MET A 201 6.88 -10.03 9.99
CA MET A 201 5.42 -10.13 9.96
C MET A 201 4.97 -11.48 9.39
N PHE A 202 5.56 -11.92 8.27
CA PHE A 202 5.24 -13.23 7.67
C PHE A 202 5.62 -14.41 8.56
N ALA A 203 6.72 -14.28 9.31
CA ALA A 203 7.17 -15.33 10.23
C ALA A 203 6.34 -15.41 11.52
N ALA A 204 5.84 -14.27 12.00
CA ALA A 204 5.13 -14.18 13.27
C ALA A 204 3.61 -14.33 13.14
N LYS A 205 3.03 -13.99 11.99
CA LYS A 205 1.58 -13.87 11.81
C LYS A 205 1.11 -14.59 10.54
N THR A 206 0.27 -15.59 10.69
CA THR A 206 -0.38 -16.30 9.57
C THR A 206 -1.17 -15.33 8.68
N GLU A 207 -1.80 -14.33 9.29
CA GLU A 207 -2.60 -13.30 8.60
C GLU A 207 -1.76 -12.46 7.65
N ALA A 208 -0.46 -12.27 7.92
CA ALA A 208 0.42 -11.49 7.05
C ALA A 208 0.57 -12.08 5.65
N SER A 209 0.36 -13.39 5.48
CA SER A 209 0.41 -14.06 4.17
C SER A 209 -0.95 -14.07 3.43
N LYS A 210 -2.03 -13.62 4.07
CA LYS A 210 -3.36 -13.59 3.46
C LYS A 210 -3.59 -12.26 2.75
N LEU A 211 -4.08 -12.32 1.52
CA LEU A 211 -4.39 -11.15 0.70
C LEU A 211 -5.88 -10.89 0.61
N ASN A 212 -6.21 -9.63 0.51
CA ASN A 212 -7.54 -9.15 0.14
C ASN A 212 -7.43 -8.15 -1.00
N LEU A 213 -8.46 -8.08 -1.82
CA LEU A 213 -8.66 -7.05 -2.85
C LEU A 213 -9.95 -6.31 -2.55
N LEU A 214 -10.09 -5.09 -3.05
CA LEU A 214 -11.39 -4.41 -3.05
C LEU A 214 -12.30 -5.00 -4.13
N LYS A 215 -13.60 -4.90 -3.92
CA LYS A 215 -14.64 -5.27 -4.92
C LYS A 215 -14.54 -4.44 -6.20
N GLY A 216 -13.81 -3.34 -6.19
CA GLY A 216 -13.62 -2.45 -7.31
C GLY A 216 -12.84 -1.20 -6.88
N SER A 217 -13.01 -0.10 -7.62
CA SER A 217 -12.28 1.14 -7.44
C SER A 217 -12.25 1.64 -5.99
N PRO A 218 -11.09 2.03 -5.45
CA PRO A 218 -10.95 2.60 -4.12
C PRO A 218 -11.86 3.80 -3.86
N HIS A 219 -12.12 4.64 -4.87
CA HIS A 219 -13.04 5.77 -4.74
C HIS A 219 -14.42 5.31 -4.26
N ARG A 220 -14.95 4.23 -4.82
CA ARG A 220 -16.28 3.71 -4.49
C ARG A 220 -16.28 2.86 -3.22
N TRP A 221 -15.25 2.02 -3.02
CA TRP A 221 -15.32 0.94 -2.05
C TRP A 221 -14.44 1.13 -0.82
N LEU A 222 -13.59 2.15 -0.81
CA LEU A 222 -12.73 2.48 0.32
C LEU A 222 -12.87 3.95 0.74
N THR A 223 -12.45 4.89 -0.10
CA THR A 223 -12.38 6.31 0.29
C THR A 223 -13.76 6.97 0.29
N GLY A 224 -14.69 6.53 -0.54
CA GLY A 224 -16.09 7.02 -0.54
C GLY A 224 -16.78 6.78 0.80
N PRO A 225 -16.87 5.53 1.29
CA PRO A 225 -17.44 5.25 2.61
C PRO A 225 -16.78 6.03 3.75
N ILE A 226 -15.46 6.28 3.68
CA ILE A 226 -14.78 7.11 4.68
C ILE A 226 -15.24 8.57 4.59
N LEU A 227 -15.33 9.12 3.38
CA LEU A 227 -15.82 10.49 3.17
C LEU A 227 -17.27 10.65 3.60
N ASP A 228 -18.14 9.71 3.24
CA ASP A 228 -19.55 9.72 3.66
C ASP A 228 -19.69 9.75 5.18
N TYR A 229 -18.87 8.96 5.88
CA TYR A 229 -18.84 8.95 7.34
C TYR A 229 -18.45 10.31 7.93
N ILE A 230 -17.44 10.96 7.34
CA ILE A 230 -16.96 12.29 7.75
C ILE A 230 -18.04 13.34 7.51
N GLN A 231 -18.66 13.34 6.31
CA GLN A 231 -19.67 14.33 5.92
C GLN A 231 -20.96 14.21 6.72
N GLN A 232 -21.40 13.00 7.05
CA GLN A 232 -22.55 12.77 7.93
C GLN A 232 -22.36 13.38 9.32
N ARG A 233 -21.12 13.66 9.74
CA ARG A 233 -20.74 14.28 11.03
C ARG A 233 -20.31 15.74 10.88
N GLY A 234 -20.62 16.36 9.71
CA GLY A 234 -20.37 17.78 9.48
C GLY A 234 -18.96 18.12 8.99
N GLY A 235 -18.07 17.13 8.82
CA GLY A 235 -16.77 17.37 8.19
C GLY A 235 -16.86 17.67 6.70
N LYS A 236 -15.91 18.43 6.16
CA LYS A 236 -15.93 18.90 4.77
C LYS A 236 -14.63 18.56 4.06
N LEU A 237 -14.74 18.18 2.77
CA LEU A 237 -13.61 17.99 1.87
C LEU A 237 -13.64 19.06 0.77
N HIS A 238 -12.53 19.75 0.62
CA HIS A 238 -12.30 20.77 -0.39
C HIS A 238 -11.25 20.29 -1.39
N LEU A 239 -11.70 19.80 -2.55
CA LEU A 239 -10.82 19.38 -3.65
C LEU A 239 -10.32 20.60 -4.44
N ARG A 240 -9.17 20.49 -5.11
CA ARG A 240 -8.50 21.57 -5.83
C ARG A 240 -8.16 22.78 -4.94
N HIS A 241 -8.03 22.56 -3.65
CA HIS A 241 -7.62 23.54 -2.65
C HIS A 241 -6.19 23.27 -2.21
N ARG A 242 -5.23 23.77 -2.97
CA ARG A 242 -3.81 23.53 -2.72
C ARG A 242 -3.29 24.48 -1.65
N VAL A 243 -2.82 23.96 -0.52
CA VAL A 243 -2.06 24.79 0.43
C VAL A 243 -0.72 25.17 -0.20
N LYS A 244 -0.48 26.49 -0.34
CA LYS A 244 0.72 27.07 -0.92
C LYS A 244 1.73 27.45 0.15
N GLN A 245 1.24 27.94 1.30
CA GLN A 245 2.07 28.47 2.38
C GLN A 245 1.38 28.30 3.72
N VAL A 246 2.20 28.12 4.75
CA VAL A 246 1.80 28.15 6.16
C VAL A 246 2.16 29.51 6.72
N ASP A 247 1.18 30.24 7.21
CA ASP A 247 1.38 31.48 7.96
C ASP A 247 1.61 31.13 9.43
N TYR A 248 2.63 31.71 10.04
CA TYR A 248 2.96 31.48 11.44
C TYR A 248 3.52 32.72 12.11
N SER A 249 3.37 32.81 13.44
CA SER A 249 4.02 33.83 14.25
C SER A 249 5.49 33.49 14.46
N GLU A 250 6.35 34.52 14.47
CA GLU A 250 7.74 34.36 14.88
C GLU A 250 7.84 34.42 16.42
N GLY A 251 8.81 33.70 16.98
CA GLY A 251 9.07 33.67 18.42
C GLY A 251 9.75 32.39 18.88
N ASP A 252 9.91 32.24 20.18
CA ASP A 252 10.47 31.05 20.79
C ASP A 252 9.56 29.82 20.61
N THR A 253 8.26 30.06 20.58
CA THR A 253 7.23 29.05 20.32
C THR A 253 6.36 29.55 19.15
N PRO A 254 6.74 29.22 17.89
CA PRO A 254 5.97 29.67 16.72
C PRO A 254 4.62 28.96 16.68
N GLU A 255 3.57 29.72 16.41
CA GLU A 255 2.20 29.23 16.26
C GLU A 255 1.73 29.41 14.81
N ILE A 256 1.06 28.41 14.25
CA ILE A 256 0.45 28.55 12.93
C ILE A 256 -0.77 29.46 13.06
N THR A 257 -0.81 30.53 12.27
CA THR A 257 -1.88 31.52 12.27
C THR A 257 -2.85 31.36 11.10
N GLY A 258 -2.47 30.60 10.07
CA GLY A 258 -3.32 30.35 8.93
C GLY A 258 -2.64 29.55 7.83
N LEU A 259 -3.40 29.24 6.78
CA LEU A 259 -2.94 28.61 5.57
C LEU A 259 -3.34 29.45 4.37
N GLN A 260 -2.40 29.68 3.45
CA GLN A 260 -2.68 30.28 2.15
C GLN A 260 -2.99 29.17 1.14
N LEU A 261 -4.17 29.18 0.56
CA LEU A 261 -4.62 28.19 -0.39
C LEU A 261 -4.84 28.80 -1.76
N GLY A 262 -4.40 28.06 -2.81
CA GLY A 262 -4.84 28.32 -4.18
C GLY A 262 -6.07 27.48 -4.49
N THR A 263 -7.13 28.12 -4.94
CA THR A 263 -8.40 27.49 -5.35
C THR A 263 -8.72 27.82 -6.81
N PRO A 264 -9.70 27.15 -7.44
CA PRO A 264 -10.16 27.53 -8.78
C PRO A 264 -10.67 28.96 -8.88
N GLU A 265 -11.19 29.52 -7.79
CA GLU A 265 -11.78 30.86 -7.71
C GLU A 265 -10.75 31.93 -7.33
N GLY A 266 -9.51 31.54 -7.00
CA GLY A 266 -8.43 32.43 -6.57
C GLY A 266 -7.83 32.02 -5.24
N ASP A 267 -6.92 32.84 -4.74
CA ASP A 267 -6.23 32.57 -3.48
C ASP A 267 -7.10 32.99 -2.30
N ILE A 268 -7.17 32.10 -1.30
CA ILE A 268 -7.88 32.35 -0.03
C ILE A 268 -6.97 32.07 1.16
N ARG A 269 -7.27 32.73 2.28
CA ARG A 269 -6.64 32.42 3.58
C ARG A 269 -7.63 31.69 4.48
N VAL A 270 -7.16 30.62 5.12
CA VAL A 270 -7.95 29.79 6.05
C VAL A 270 -7.33 29.84 7.43
N GLU A 271 -8.17 30.04 8.44
CA GLU A 271 -7.79 29.99 9.85
C GLU A 271 -8.52 28.84 10.56
N ALA A 272 -7.80 28.17 11.43
CA ALA A 272 -8.31 27.10 12.28
C ALA A 272 -7.67 27.17 13.68
N ASP A 273 -8.24 26.41 14.60
CA ASP A 273 -7.71 26.32 15.96
C ASP A 273 -6.58 25.27 16.06
N ALA A 274 -6.52 24.34 15.08
CA ALA A 274 -5.45 23.36 14.93
C ALA A 274 -5.24 23.00 13.44
N TYR A 275 -4.00 22.62 13.12
CA TYR A 275 -3.58 22.30 11.75
C TYR A 275 -2.89 20.93 11.73
N LEU A 276 -3.27 20.08 10.80
CA LEU A 276 -2.70 18.74 10.60
C LEU A 276 -2.17 18.61 9.18
N ALA A 277 -0.87 18.40 9.02
CA ALA A 277 -0.27 18.08 7.73
C ALA A 277 -0.28 16.56 7.52
N ALA A 278 -1.08 16.08 6.57
CA ALA A 278 -1.23 14.67 6.20
C ALA A 278 -0.89 14.44 4.71
N CYS A 279 0.04 15.23 4.18
CA CYS A 279 0.55 15.14 2.82
C CYS A 279 1.71 14.13 2.70
N ASP A 280 2.09 13.82 1.47
CA ASP A 280 3.27 12.99 1.20
C ASP A 280 4.59 13.71 1.49
N VAL A 281 5.72 12.99 1.38
CA VAL A 281 7.04 13.56 1.65
C VAL A 281 7.35 14.79 0.81
N PRO A 282 7.18 14.80 -0.52
CA PRO A 282 7.40 16.01 -1.31
C PRO A 282 6.45 17.16 -0.97
N GLY A 283 5.24 16.82 -0.54
CA GLY A 283 4.25 17.82 -0.12
C GLY A 283 4.64 18.51 1.18
N ILE A 284 4.99 17.75 2.22
CA ILE A 284 5.40 18.31 3.51
C ILE A 284 6.70 19.09 3.41
N GLN A 285 7.68 18.61 2.63
CA GLN A 285 8.96 19.31 2.41
C GLN A 285 8.76 20.71 1.80
N LYS A 286 7.75 20.87 0.93
CA LYS A 286 7.41 22.17 0.33
C LYS A 286 6.63 23.10 1.25
N LEU A 287 5.89 22.54 2.20
CA LEU A 287 5.04 23.30 3.12
C LEU A 287 5.76 23.78 4.37
N LEU A 288 6.79 23.06 4.81
CA LEU A 288 7.55 23.41 6.00
C LEU A 288 8.29 24.72 5.81
N PRO A 289 8.07 25.74 6.68
CA PRO A 289 8.85 26.97 6.65
C PRO A 289 10.34 26.69 6.86
N GLU A 290 11.20 27.35 6.06
CA GLU A 290 12.64 27.17 6.14
C GLU A 290 13.19 27.47 7.54
N ALA A 291 12.63 28.45 8.23
CA ALA A 291 13.00 28.82 9.59
C ALA A 291 12.82 27.65 10.60
N TRP A 292 11.98 26.67 10.29
CA TRP A 292 11.74 25.51 11.16
C TRP A 292 12.82 24.44 11.02
N ASN A 293 13.75 24.55 10.09
CA ASN A 293 14.91 23.66 9.99
C ASN A 293 15.84 23.73 11.22
N ARG A 294 15.66 24.74 12.08
CA ARG A 294 16.31 24.80 13.41
C ARG A 294 15.88 23.66 14.34
N TYR A 295 14.71 23.06 14.08
CA TYR A 295 14.20 21.92 14.87
C TYR A 295 14.64 20.62 14.21
N PRO A 296 15.37 19.71 14.93
CA PRO A 296 15.91 18.48 14.35
C PRO A 296 14.85 17.60 13.65
N GLN A 297 13.65 17.52 14.23
CA GLN A 297 12.55 16.72 13.67
C GLN A 297 12.08 17.24 12.30
N PHE A 298 11.99 18.54 12.10
CA PHE A 298 11.61 19.12 10.82
C PHE A 298 12.77 19.06 9.81
N LYS A 299 14.01 19.28 10.27
CA LYS A 299 15.19 19.11 9.43
C LYS A 299 15.30 17.66 8.90
N ALA A 300 14.97 16.66 9.71
CA ALA A 300 15.00 15.26 9.32
C ALA A 300 13.99 14.94 8.20
N ILE A 301 12.87 15.64 8.11
CA ILE A 301 11.90 15.46 7.02
C ILE A 301 12.53 15.78 5.65
N HIS A 302 13.40 16.78 5.58
CA HIS A 302 14.10 17.14 4.33
C HIS A 302 15.16 16.12 3.90
N GLN A 303 15.52 15.16 4.76
CA GLN A 303 16.42 14.05 4.44
C GLN A 303 15.68 12.83 3.84
N LEU A 304 14.34 12.84 3.89
CA LEU A 304 13.54 11.78 3.31
C LEU A 304 13.51 11.91 1.78
N GLU A 305 13.69 10.79 1.11
CA GLU A 305 13.59 10.69 -0.34
C GLU A 305 12.29 10.02 -0.76
N ALA A 306 11.71 10.46 -1.86
CA ALA A 306 10.52 9.87 -2.44
C ALA A 306 10.91 9.06 -3.68
N VAL A 307 10.44 7.82 -3.74
CA VAL A 307 10.65 6.95 -4.89
C VAL A 307 9.57 7.23 -5.94
N PRO A 308 9.95 7.54 -7.19
CA PRO A 308 8.98 7.67 -8.28
C PRO A 308 8.44 6.30 -8.67
N VAL A 309 7.14 6.22 -8.86
CA VAL A 309 6.45 4.99 -9.32
C VAL A 309 5.62 5.32 -10.54
N ALA A 310 5.78 4.55 -11.61
CA ALA A 310 4.95 4.58 -12.78
C ALA A 310 4.01 3.37 -12.80
N THR A 311 2.73 3.62 -12.99
CA THR A 311 1.72 2.56 -13.13
C THR A 311 1.13 2.61 -14.54
N VAL A 312 1.14 1.48 -15.23
CA VAL A 312 0.49 1.31 -16.53
C VAL A 312 -0.75 0.45 -16.33
N GLN A 313 -1.91 1.01 -16.60
CA GLN A 313 -3.18 0.27 -16.55
C GLN A 313 -3.56 -0.15 -17.96
N LEU A 314 -3.53 -1.45 -18.22
CA LEU A 314 -3.96 -2.05 -19.49
C LEU A 314 -5.38 -2.58 -19.32
N ARG A 315 -6.19 -2.40 -20.35
CA ARG A 315 -7.56 -2.92 -20.43
C ARG A 315 -7.68 -3.82 -21.64
N TYR A 316 -8.38 -4.90 -21.43
CA TYR A 316 -8.66 -5.90 -22.45
C TYR A 316 -10.16 -6.02 -22.60
N ASP A 317 -10.63 -6.34 -23.78
CA ASP A 317 -12.03 -6.59 -24.12
C ASP A 317 -12.49 -8.03 -23.77
N GLY A 318 -11.60 -8.82 -23.21
CA GLY A 318 -11.84 -10.19 -22.77
C GLY A 318 -10.92 -10.60 -21.63
N TRP A 319 -11.08 -11.82 -21.17
CA TRP A 319 -10.27 -12.40 -20.11
C TRP A 319 -8.87 -12.71 -20.61
N VAL A 320 -7.85 -12.23 -19.92
CA VAL A 320 -6.45 -12.60 -20.15
C VAL A 320 -6.21 -13.95 -19.46
N THR A 321 -6.67 -15.04 -20.10
CA THR A 321 -6.60 -16.41 -19.54
C THR A 321 -5.37 -17.17 -19.97
N GLU A 322 -4.51 -16.60 -20.80
CA GLU A 322 -3.36 -17.27 -21.40
C GLU A 322 -2.28 -17.68 -20.38
N LEU A 323 -2.36 -17.19 -19.16
CA LEU A 323 -1.41 -17.49 -18.09
C LEU A 323 -1.79 -18.74 -17.27
N GLY A 324 -2.27 -19.77 -17.91
CA GLY A 324 -2.21 -21.11 -17.35
C GLY A 324 -3.44 -21.63 -16.62
N ASP A 325 -4.55 -20.89 -16.54
CA ASP A 325 -5.68 -21.31 -15.72
C ASP A 325 -7.05 -21.34 -16.44
N ALA A 326 -7.03 -21.47 -17.77
CA ALA A 326 -8.26 -21.62 -18.55
C ALA A 326 -9.11 -22.83 -18.08
N GLN A 327 -8.49 -23.90 -17.59
CA GLN A 327 -9.20 -25.07 -17.07
C GLN A 327 -9.82 -24.82 -15.69
N GLU A 328 -9.19 -24.03 -14.85
CA GLU A 328 -9.70 -23.69 -13.54
C GLU A 328 -10.75 -22.56 -13.60
N ALA A 329 -10.60 -21.66 -14.55
CA ALA A 329 -11.61 -20.63 -14.87
C ALA A 329 -12.93 -21.26 -15.38
N GLN A 330 -12.89 -22.35 -16.11
CA GLN A 330 -14.07 -23.10 -16.52
C GLN A 330 -14.76 -23.87 -15.38
N ARG A 331 -14.05 -24.16 -14.31
CA ARG A 331 -14.58 -24.87 -13.12
C ARG A 331 -15.16 -23.96 -12.08
N ARG A 332 -14.92 -22.64 -12.17
CA ARG A 332 -15.38 -21.62 -11.21
C ARG A 332 -16.52 -20.87 -11.82
N ASP A 333 -17.53 -20.61 -10.98
CA ASP A 333 -18.61 -19.70 -11.33
C ASP A 333 -18.03 -18.35 -11.78
N VAL A 334 -18.46 -17.87 -12.94
CA VAL A 334 -17.93 -16.65 -13.61
C VAL A 334 -18.07 -15.40 -12.71
N ALA A 335 -18.93 -15.45 -11.70
CA ALA A 335 -19.06 -14.41 -10.70
C ALA A 335 -17.88 -14.33 -9.71
N THR A 336 -17.06 -15.37 -9.63
CA THR A 336 -15.84 -15.36 -8.79
C THR A 336 -14.64 -14.98 -9.64
N PRO A 337 -13.88 -13.93 -9.28
CA PRO A 337 -12.66 -13.56 -9.97
C PRO A 337 -11.75 -14.77 -10.09
N THR A 338 -11.39 -15.12 -11.30
CA THR A 338 -10.64 -16.31 -11.64
C THR A 338 -9.31 -16.41 -10.90
N GLY A 339 -8.89 -17.61 -10.69
CA GLY A 339 -7.80 -18.04 -9.86
C GLY A 339 -6.39 -17.76 -10.34
N LEU A 340 -6.16 -16.85 -11.26
CA LEU A 340 -4.84 -16.26 -11.39
C LEU A 340 -4.59 -15.47 -10.12
N ASN A 341 -3.54 -15.83 -9.41
CA ASN A 341 -3.08 -15.05 -8.27
C ASN A 341 -2.89 -13.62 -8.75
N ASN A 342 -3.59 -12.71 -8.12
CA ASN A 342 -3.70 -11.34 -8.59
C ASN A 342 -2.36 -10.58 -8.56
N LEU A 343 -1.31 -11.17 -7.99
CA LEU A 343 0.01 -10.58 -7.87
C LEU A 343 1.03 -11.48 -8.56
N LEU A 344 1.58 -11.00 -9.66
CA LEU A 344 2.61 -11.65 -10.45
C LEU A 344 3.92 -10.89 -10.30
N TYR A 345 4.99 -11.62 -10.03
CA TYR A 345 6.35 -11.09 -9.96
C TYR A 345 7.15 -11.51 -11.17
N THR A 346 8.12 -10.71 -11.56
CA THR A 346 9.09 -11.09 -12.59
C THR A 346 10.48 -10.57 -12.26
N ALA A 347 11.50 -11.41 -12.55
CA ALA A 347 12.91 -11.01 -12.49
C ALA A 347 13.47 -10.75 -13.89
N ASP A 348 12.69 -10.96 -14.93
CA ASP A 348 13.16 -11.05 -16.31
C ASP A 348 12.49 -9.98 -17.24
N ALA A 349 11.82 -8.98 -16.67
CA ALA A 349 11.21 -7.87 -17.41
C ALA A 349 11.51 -6.52 -16.74
N ASP A 350 11.33 -5.44 -17.50
CA ASP A 350 11.61 -4.07 -17.05
C ASP A 350 10.54 -3.51 -16.09
N PHE A 351 9.49 -4.26 -15.80
CA PHE A 351 8.50 -3.92 -14.77
C PHE A 351 8.58 -4.89 -13.58
N SER A 352 8.40 -4.38 -12.39
CA SER A 352 8.65 -5.11 -11.15
C SER A 352 7.59 -6.14 -10.80
N CYS A 353 6.32 -5.81 -11.02
CA CYS A 353 5.20 -6.70 -10.80
C CYS A 353 4.02 -6.35 -11.70
N CYS A 354 3.21 -7.34 -11.97
CA CYS A 354 1.92 -7.18 -12.63
C CYS A 354 0.83 -7.60 -11.63
N LEU A 355 -0.23 -6.81 -11.59
CA LEU A 355 -1.42 -7.13 -10.83
C LEU A 355 -2.54 -7.39 -11.84
N LEU A 356 -3.06 -8.60 -11.83
CA LEU A 356 -4.24 -8.95 -12.61
C LEU A 356 -5.47 -8.59 -11.81
N TYR A 357 -6.24 -7.68 -12.35
CA TYR A 357 -7.41 -7.11 -11.70
C TYR A 357 -8.63 -7.25 -12.59
N THR A 358 -9.63 -7.88 -12.06
CA THR A 358 -10.96 -7.88 -12.64
C THR A 358 -11.81 -6.91 -11.84
N SER A 359 -11.64 -5.62 -12.10
CA SER A 359 -12.67 -4.68 -11.71
C SER A 359 -13.86 -4.91 -12.65
N PRO A 360 -15.06 -5.19 -12.15
CA PRO A 360 -16.22 -5.18 -13.02
C PRO A 360 -16.27 -3.78 -13.65
N SER A 361 -16.25 -3.74 -14.98
CA SER A 361 -16.57 -2.53 -15.73
C SER A 361 -17.96 -2.05 -15.27
N PRO A 362 -18.24 -0.75 -15.24
CA PRO A 362 -19.61 -0.29 -15.03
C PRO A 362 -20.60 -0.95 -15.98
N ARG A 363 -20.19 -1.37 -17.17
CA ARG A 363 -20.98 -2.15 -18.12
C ARG A 363 -21.34 -3.55 -17.60
N ASP A 364 -20.41 -4.21 -16.89
CA ASP A 364 -20.66 -5.55 -16.35
C ASP A 364 -21.68 -5.53 -15.20
N VAL A 365 -21.82 -4.40 -14.50
CA VAL A 365 -22.80 -4.21 -13.43
C VAL A 365 -24.19 -3.88 -13.99
N GLU A 366 -24.27 -3.23 -15.14
CA GLU A 366 -25.54 -2.92 -15.81
C GLU A 366 -26.13 -4.13 -16.55
N GLU A 367 -25.29 -4.94 -17.20
CA GLU A 367 -25.74 -6.18 -17.85
C GLU A 367 -26.29 -7.22 -16.86
N SER A 368 -25.77 -7.26 -15.62
CA SER A 368 -26.30 -8.15 -14.58
C SER A 368 -27.64 -7.70 -13.99
N ARG A 369 -28.17 -6.55 -14.40
CA ARG A 369 -29.49 -6.00 -13.97
C ARG A 369 -30.56 -6.04 -15.02
N MET A 370 -30.35 -6.66 -16.17
CA MET A 370 -31.43 -6.88 -17.09
C MET A 370 -32.39 -7.94 -16.49
N PRO A 371 -33.66 -7.60 -16.24
CA PRO A 371 -34.62 -8.58 -15.80
C PRO A 371 -34.83 -9.60 -16.92
N SER A 372 -34.73 -10.86 -16.59
CA SER A 372 -35.23 -11.93 -17.45
C SER A 372 -36.76 -11.69 -17.62
N SER A 373 -37.13 -10.97 -18.64
CA SER A 373 -38.53 -10.82 -19.00
C SER A 373 -38.84 -11.66 -20.23
N ALA A 374 -39.76 -12.56 -20.01
CA ALA A 374 -40.61 -13.39 -20.87
C ALA A 374 -40.01 -14.71 -21.32
#